data_3dd31d6b956f14ced72f0f054affae33
#
_entry.id   3dd31d6b956f14ced72f0f054affae33
#
_cell.length_a   1.000
_cell.length_b   1.000
_cell.length_c   1.000
_cell.angle_alpha   90.00
_cell.angle_beta   90.00
_cell.angle_gamma   90.00
#
_symmetry.space_group_name_H-M   'P 1'
#
loop_
_entity.id
_entity.type
_entity.pdbx_description
1 polymer ?
#
loop_
_entity_poly.entity_id
_entity_poly.type
_entity_poly.pdbx_seq_one_letter_code
_entity_poly.pdbx_strand_id
1 'polypeptide(L)'
;NYDLTSYSFTENFFSDLGVYETSGGHENFLSCFLFNSTLAMIGFASFSYMYVPSLFNENRKAYIFSSIAAAILIISGICYIGVALTPADLYFGEHVWFVIFAFHLQTIGILFMVIAFFLSPADNRYTIVAFIYFICVATYSIFETSSPPPPDFDPRNQEMFKDFVTYDRMVISVVSQKVITLIAFISTIVFTFGFKSLLDQKTR
;
A
#
# COMPACT_ATOMS: atom_id res chain seq x y z
N ASN A 1 11.61 -26.94 3.49
CA ASN A 1 11.35 -26.86 4.92
C ASN A 1 11.22 -25.40 5.32
N TYR A 2 10.00 -24.88 5.29
CA TYR A 2 9.67 -23.61 5.93
C TYR A 2 9.51 -23.87 7.44
N ASP A 3 10.60 -24.14 8.10
CA ASP A 3 10.64 -24.15 9.56
C ASP A 3 10.90 -22.72 10.02
N LEU A 4 9.83 -21.90 9.96
CA LEU A 4 9.89 -20.49 10.30
C LEU A 4 9.83 -20.32 11.82
N THR A 5 10.92 -20.64 12.46
CA THR A 5 11.17 -20.23 13.85
C THR A 5 11.52 -18.75 13.97
N SER A 6 11.75 -18.06 12.83
CA SER A 6 12.07 -16.63 12.79
C SER A 6 11.58 -15.98 11.47
N TYR A 7 11.21 -14.70 11.54
CA TYR A 7 10.83 -13.92 10.37
C TYR A 7 12.02 -13.69 9.43
N SER A 8 11.87 -14.09 8.16
CA SER A 8 12.85 -13.85 7.10
C SER A 8 12.47 -12.60 6.29
N PHE A 9 13.39 -11.67 6.15
CA PHE A 9 13.15 -10.45 5.38
C PHE A 9 12.88 -10.72 3.90
N THR A 10 13.47 -11.77 3.33
CA THR A 10 13.38 -12.10 1.90
C THR A 10 12.33 -13.12 1.56
N GLU A 11 11.78 -13.82 2.54
CA GLU A 11 10.88 -14.96 2.31
C GLU A 11 9.49 -14.77 2.93
N ASN A 12 9.36 -13.85 3.90
CA ASN A 12 8.08 -13.56 4.55
C ASN A 12 7.50 -12.24 4.08
N PHE A 13 6.22 -12.22 3.74
CA PHE A 13 5.48 -10.99 3.53
C PHE A 13 5.37 -10.16 4.81
N PHE A 14 5.09 -8.88 4.70
CA PHE A 14 4.76 -8.09 5.87
C PHE A 14 3.49 -8.61 6.57
N SER A 15 2.52 -9.12 5.81
CA SER A 15 1.30 -9.71 6.34
C SER A 15 1.54 -10.93 7.22
N ASP A 16 2.68 -11.63 7.06
CA ASP A 16 3.05 -12.74 7.94
C ASP A 16 3.34 -12.27 9.38
N LEU A 17 3.64 -10.98 9.58
CA LEU A 17 3.68 -10.38 10.92
C LEU A 17 2.29 -10.23 11.53
N GLY A 18 1.25 -10.14 10.69
CA GLY A 18 -0.14 -9.93 11.07
C GLY A 18 -0.95 -11.21 11.27
N VAL A 19 -0.37 -12.40 11.10
CA VAL A 19 -1.05 -13.68 11.35
C VAL A 19 -1.18 -13.94 12.85
N TYR A 20 -2.27 -14.58 13.26
CA TYR A 20 -2.52 -14.95 14.66
C TYR A 20 -1.64 -16.15 15.08
N GLU A 21 -1.50 -17.13 14.18
CA GLU A 21 -0.67 -18.31 14.38
C GLU A 21 0.34 -18.44 13.22
N THR A 22 1.59 -18.68 13.55
CA THR A 22 2.64 -18.91 12.54
C THR A 22 2.44 -20.27 11.85
N SER A 23 3.04 -20.44 10.67
CA SER A 23 3.02 -21.73 9.95
C SER A 23 3.64 -22.89 10.75
N GLY A 24 4.40 -22.60 11.79
CA GLY A 24 4.95 -23.58 12.76
C GLY A 24 4.01 -23.91 13.93
N GLY A 25 2.79 -23.37 13.96
CA GLY A 25 1.83 -23.60 15.05
C GLY A 25 2.12 -22.82 16.34
N HIS A 26 2.91 -21.75 16.27
CA HIS A 26 3.21 -20.90 17.42
C HIS A 26 2.32 -19.66 17.46
N GLU A 27 1.83 -19.33 18.64
CA GLU A 27 1.08 -18.09 18.86
C GLU A 27 1.94 -16.87 18.52
N ASN A 28 1.36 -15.92 17.75
CA ASN A 28 2.02 -14.70 17.28
C ASN A 28 1.26 -13.44 17.70
N PHE A 29 0.56 -13.48 18.83
CA PHE A 29 -0.36 -12.43 19.27
C PHE A 29 0.26 -11.03 19.28
N LEU A 30 1.47 -10.86 19.84
CA LEU A 30 2.07 -9.53 19.97
C LEU A 30 2.41 -8.93 18.60
N SER A 31 3.02 -9.70 17.70
CA SER A 31 3.34 -9.25 16.34
C SER A 31 2.06 -8.96 15.56
N CYS A 32 1.08 -9.87 15.62
CA CYS A 32 -0.24 -9.71 15.02
C CYS A 32 -0.91 -8.41 15.46
N PHE A 33 -0.95 -8.16 16.78
CA PHE A 33 -1.55 -6.94 17.33
C PHE A 33 -0.81 -5.68 16.87
N LEU A 34 0.51 -5.64 16.94
CA LEU A 34 1.31 -4.47 16.57
C LEU A 34 1.20 -4.17 15.07
N PHE A 35 1.34 -5.19 14.23
CA PHE A 35 1.26 -5.04 12.78
C PHE A 35 -0.13 -4.56 12.34
N ASN A 36 -1.18 -5.26 12.76
CA ASN A 36 -2.55 -4.94 12.34
C ASN A 36 -3.01 -3.60 12.91
N SER A 37 -2.64 -3.25 14.16
CA SER A 37 -2.91 -1.92 14.70
C SER A 37 -2.21 -0.82 13.91
N THR A 38 -0.94 -1.01 13.54
CA THR A 38 -0.19 -0.04 12.71
C THR A 38 -0.85 0.13 11.36
N LEU A 39 -1.25 -0.95 10.71
CA LEU A 39 -1.89 -0.92 9.39
C LEU A 39 -3.26 -0.23 9.45
N ALA A 40 -4.05 -0.51 10.49
CA ALA A 40 -5.31 0.20 10.75
C ALA A 40 -5.08 1.70 10.97
N MET A 41 -4.04 2.10 11.73
CA MET A 41 -3.69 3.51 11.93
C MET A 41 -3.30 4.21 10.62
N ILE A 42 -2.55 3.54 9.73
CA ILE A 42 -2.25 4.05 8.38
C ILE A 42 -3.54 4.27 7.59
N GLY A 43 -4.45 3.30 7.64
CA GLY A 43 -5.76 3.41 7.00
C GLY A 43 -6.59 4.57 7.56
N PHE A 44 -6.64 4.76 8.89
CA PHE A 44 -7.31 5.91 9.50
C PHE A 44 -6.64 7.23 9.14
N ALA A 45 -5.31 7.29 9.09
CA ALA A 45 -4.58 8.49 8.70
C ALA A 45 -4.92 8.94 7.27
N SER A 46 -5.32 8.01 6.38
CA SER A 46 -5.74 8.35 5.01
C SER A 46 -6.94 9.30 4.96
N PHE A 47 -7.80 9.33 5.98
CA PHE A 47 -8.91 10.29 6.04
C PHE A 47 -8.42 11.75 6.07
N SER A 48 -7.17 12.01 6.45
CA SER A 48 -6.58 13.35 6.37
C SER A 48 -6.49 13.88 4.94
N TYR A 49 -6.51 13.01 3.93
CA TYR A 49 -6.56 13.42 2.52
C TYR A 49 -7.81 14.24 2.16
N MET A 50 -8.88 14.19 2.95
CA MET A 50 -10.07 15.04 2.76
C MET A 50 -9.75 16.55 2.75
N TYR A 51 -8.67 16.96 3.44
CA TYR A 51 -8.24 18.35 3.51
C TYR A 51 -7.31 18.78 2.36
N VAL A 52 -6.68 17.81 1.67
CA VAL A 52 -5.67 18.05 0.63
C VAL A 52 -6.19 18.86 -0.55
N PRO A 53 -7.41 18.64 -1.09
CA PRO A 53 -7.90 19.42 -2.22
C PRO A 53 -7.92 20.92 -1.95
N SER A 54 -8.22 21.33 -0.73
CA SER A 54 -8.24 22.75 -0.38
C SER A 54 -6.91 23.45 -0.60
N LEU A 55 -5.78 22.73 -0.60
CA LEU A 55 -4.45 23.27 -0.85
C LEU A 55 -4.19 23.58 -2.33
N PHE A 56 -4.96 22.99 -3.24
CA PHE A 56 -4.81 23.12 -4.69
C PHE A 56 -5.83 24.05 -5.34
N ASN A 57 -6.60 24.84 -4.57
CA ASN A 57 -7.74 25.60 -5.07
C ASN A 57 -7.37 26.81 -5.95
N GLU A 58 -6.11 27.24 -6.02
CA GLU A 58 -5.64 28.30 -6.92
C GLU A 58 -5.74 27.91 -8.40
N ASN A 59 -5.62 26.61 -8.70
CA ASN A 59 -5.81 26.07 -10.02
C ASN A 59 -6.99 25.09 -10.02
N ARG A 60 -8.08 25.43 -10.73
CA ARG A 60 -9.29 24.60 -10.79
C ARG A 60 -9.01 23.14 -11.22
N LYS A 61 -8.08 22.93 -12.18
CA LYS A 61 -7.72 21.58 -12.63
C LYS A 61 -6.96 20.82 -11.54
N ALA A 62 -5.99 21.46 -10.90
CA ALA A 62 -5.26 20.87 -9.77
C ALA A 62 -6.20 20.49 -8.62
N TYR A 63 -7.17 21.35 -8.30
CA TYR A 63 -8.22 21.08 -7.32
C TYR A 63 -9.05 19.83 -7.67
N ILE A 64 -9.51 19.71 -8.94
CA ILE A 64 -10.29 18.54 -9.37
C ILE A 64 -9.47 17.26 -9.25
N PHE A 65 -8.22 17.25 -9.77
CA PHE A 65 -7.37 16.07 -9.70
C PHE A 65 -6.98 15.69 -8.27
N SER A 66 -6.70 16.66 -7.42
CA SER A 66 -6.43 16.39 -5.99
C SER A 66 -7.67 15.87 -5.26
N SER A 67 -8.88 16.31 -5.64
CA SER A 67 -10.13 15.79 -5.07
C SER A 67 -10.37 14.33 -5.45
N ILE A 68 -10.13 13.99 -6.72
CA ILE A 68 -10.22 12.59 -7.17
C ILE A 68 -9.15 11.74 -6.47
N ALA A 69 -7.90 12.24 -6.39
CA ALA A 69 -6.81 11.57 -5.68
C ALA A 69 -7.19 11.31 -4.21
N ALA A 70 -7.69 12.32 -3.51
CA ALA A 70 -8.09 12.22 -2.11
C ALA A 70 -9.17 11.16 -1.89
N ALA A 71 -10.23 11.18 -2.71
CA ALA A 71 -11.32 10.21 -2.61
C ALA A 71 -10.80 8.77 -2.80
N ILE A 72 -9.97 8.52 -3.82
CA ILE A 72 -9.42 7.20 -4.13
C ILE A 72 -8.45 6.75 -3.03
N LEU A 73 -7.57 7.63 -2.52
CA LEU A 73 -6.61 7.30 -1.47
C LEU A 73 -7.30 7.01 -0.13
N ILE A 74 -8.43 7.68 0.16
CA ILE A 74 -9.26 7.34 1.33
C ILE A 74 -9.85 5.93 1.18
N ILE A 75 -10.38 5.58 0.01
CA ILE A 75 -10.91 4.22 -0.23
C ILE A 75 -9.79 3.19 -0.14
N SER A 76 -8.59 3.47 -0.67
CA SER A 76 -7.40 2.63 -0.47
C SER A 76 -7.08 2.45 1.01
N GLY A 77 -7.15 3.52 1.80
CA GLY A 77 -6.97 3.47 3.26
C GLY A 77 -7.99 2.58 3.97
N ILE A 78 -9.25 2.62 3.53
CA ILE A 78 -10.30 1.71 4.04
C ILE A 78 -9.93 0.25 3.72
N CYS A 79 -9.38 -0.03 2.54
CA CYS A 79 -8.88 -1.37 2.21
C CYS A 79 -7.72 -1.78 3.14
N TYR A 80 -6.80 -0.89 3.51
CA TYR A 80 -5.77 -1.19 4.51
C TYR A 80 -6.33 -1.51 5.89
N ILE A 81 -7.43 -0.85 6.31
CA ILE A 81 -8.16 -1.24 7.51
C ILE A 81 -8.74 -2.65 7.34
N GLY A 82 -9.29 -2.97 6.15
CA GLY A 82 -9.75 -4.30 5.81
C GLY A 82 -8.67 -5.37 5.94
N VAL A 83 -7.45 -5.10 5.42
CA VAL A 83 -6.28 -5.99 5.57
C VAL A 83 -5.97 -6.23 7.05
N ALA A 84 -5.98 -5.17 7.87
CA ALA A 84 -5.72 -5.25 9.32
C ALA A 84 -6.76 -6.09 10.07
N LEU A 85 -8.00 -6.12 9.59
CA LEU A 85 -9.10 -6.87 10.21
C LEU A 85 -9.24 -8.31 9.70
N THR A 86 -8.47 -8.68 8.68
CA THR A 86 -8.50 -10.02 8.07
C THR A 86 -7.11 -10.66 8.12
N PRO A 87 -6.64 -11.15 9.29
CA PRO A 87 -5.39 -11.92 9.37
C PRO A 87 -5.35 -13.03 8.33
N ALA A 88 -4.22 -13.18 7.62
CA ALA A 88 -4.13 -14.05 6.46
C ALA A 88 -4.28 -15.56 6.78
N ASP A 89 -3.97 -15.97 8.00
CA ASP A 89 -4.17 -17.33 8.50
C ASP A 89 -5.64 -17.66 8.78
N LEU A 90 -6.47 -16.65 9.08
CA LEU A 90 -7.89 -16.82 9.39
C LEU A 90 -8.80 -16.52 8.20
N TYR A 91 -8.49 -15.48 7.42
CA TYR A 91 -9.34 -14.92 6.36
C TYR A 91 -8.54 -14.65 5.08
N PHE A 92 -7.87 -15.67 4.55
CA PHE A 92 -6.90 -15.50 3.44
C PHE A 92 -7.52 -14.85 2.20
N GLY A 93 -8.70 -15.29 1.77
CA GLY A 93 -9.37 -14.77 0.57
C GLY A 93 -9.67 -13.29 0.67
N GLU A 94 -10.29 -12.88 1.78
CA GLU A 94 -10.64 -11.50 2.08
C GLU A 94 -9.37 -10.64 2.25
N HIS A 95 -8.35 -11.18 2.90
CA HIS A 95 -7.05 -10.53 3.07
C HIS A 95 -6.45 -10.16 1.71
N VAL A 96 -6.30 -11.14 0.83
CA VAL A 96 -5.74 -10.94 -0.52
C VAL A 96 -6.58 -9.96 -1.32
N TRP A 97 -7.90 -10.05 -1.24
CA TRP A 97 -8.81 -9.12 -1.90
C TRP A 97 -8.54 -7.68 -1.45
N PHE A 98 -8.50 -7.42 -0.15
CA PHE A 98 -8.22 -6.08 0.38
C PHE A 98 -6.83 -5.59 0.00
N VAL A 99 -5.80 -6.45 0.02
CA VAL A 99 -4.43 -6.10 -0.40
C VAL A 99 -4.41 -5.66 -1.85
N ILE A 100 -5.00 -6.44 -2.76
CA ILE A 100 -5.05 -6.13 -4.19
C ILE A 100 -5.73 -4.78 -4.41
N PHE A 101 -6.91 -4.56 -3.83
CA PHE A 101 -7.64 -3.30 -3.99
C PHE A 101 -6.89 -2.12 -3.36
N ALA A 102 -6.25 -2.29 -2.20
CA ALA A 102 -5.46 -1.24 -1.57
C ALA A 102 -4.37 -0.73 -2.52
N PHE A 103 -3.55 -1.62 -3.09
CA PHE A 103 -2.45 -1.23 -3.98
C PHE A 103 -2.93 -0.68 -5.33
N HIS A 104 -4.00 -1.22 -5.92
CA HIS A 104 -4.54 -0.70 -7.19
C HIS A 104 -5.14 0.70 -7.01
N LEU A 105 -5.94 0.90 -5.97
CA LEU A 105 -6.50 2.21 -5.67
C LEU A 105 -5.41 3.21 -5.30
N GLN A 106 -4.40 2.78 -4.55
CA GLN A 106 -3.23 3.62 -4.26
C GLN A 106 -2.51 4.05 -5.54
N THR A 107 -2.29 3.12 -6.49
CA THR A 107 -1.70 3.42 -7.79
C THR A 107 -2.48 4.50 -8.52
N ILE A 108 -3.81 4.34 -8.64
CA ILE A 108 -4.67 5.31 -9.33
C ILE A 108 -4.69 6.64 -8.57
N GLY A 109 -4.80 6.62 -7.24
CA GLY A 109 -4.82 7.81 -6.42
C GLY A 109 -3.52 8.63 -6.53
N ILE A 110 -2.36 7.95 -6.53
CA ILE A 110 -1.06 8.62 -6.69
C ILE A 110 -0.89 9.17 -8.11
N LEU A 111 -1.39 8.50 -9.16
CA LEU A 111 -1.40 9.07 -10.52
C LEU A 111 -2.12 10.43 -10.56
N PHE A 112 -3.30 10.52 -9.95
CA PHE A 112 -4.03 11.80 -9.87
C PHE A 112 -3.31 12.83 -8.99
N MET A 113 -2.59 12.40 -7.95
CA MET A 113 -1.76 13.30 -7.14
C MET A 113 -0.57 13.85 -7.93
N VAL A 114 0.08 13.03 -8.80
CA VAL A 114 1.12 13.49 -9.74
C VAL A 114 0.59 14.63 -10.60
N ILE A 115 -0.61 14.45 -11.19
CA ILE A 115 -1.23 15.47 -12.05
C ILE A 115 -1.55 16.73 -11.24
N ALA A 116 -2.05 16.57 -10.01
CA ALA A 116 -2.38 17.70 -9.14
C ALA A 116 -1.13 18.54 -8.79
N PHE A 117 -0.02 17.90 -8.40
CA PHE A 117 1.25 18.59 -8.15
C PHE A 117 1.79 19.26 -9.42
N PHE A 118 1.77 18.57 -10.56
CA PHE A 118 2.25 19.11 -11.83
C PHE A 118 1.51 20.38 -12.26
N LEU A 119 0.21 20.46 -11.97
CA LEU A 119 -0.64 21.60 -12.30
C LEU A 119 -0.64 22.70 -11.22
N SER A 120 -0.01 22.48 -10.08
CA SER A 120 0.04 23.42 -8.97
C SER A 120 1.28 24.32 -9.05
N PRO A 121 1.34 25.42 -8.28
CA PRO A 121 2.53 26.25 -8.17
C PRO A 121 3.61 25.64 -7.27
N ALA A 122 3.44 24.42 -6.78
CA ALA A 122 4.43 23.72 -5.97
C ALA A 122 5.69 23.41 -6.79
N ASP A 123 6.83 23.32 -6.11
CA ASP A 123 8.11 22.95 -6.72
C ASP A 123 8.01 21.58 -7.42
N ASN A 124 8.57 21.47 -8.62
CA ASN A 124 8.55 20.25 -9.43
C ASN A 124 9.15 19.01 -8.74
N ARG A 125 9.98 19.18 -7.73
CA ARG A 125 10.51 18.05 -6.94
C ARG A 125 9.39 17.20 -6.32
N TYR A 126 8.28 17.80 -5.93
CA TYR A 126 7.13 17.05 -5.38
C TYR A 126 6.43 16.23 -6.47
N THR A 127 6.30 16.78 -7.67
CA THR A 127 5.81 16.04 -8.85
C THR A 127 6.72 14.86 -9.17
N ILE A 128 8.04 15.06 -9.16
CA ILE A 128 9.02 13.99 -9.45
C ILE A 128 8.93 12.87 -8.42
N VAL A 129 8.86 13.19 -7.13
CA VAL A 129 8.72 12.17 -6.06
C VAL A 129 7.39 11.42 -6.20
N ALA A 130 6.29 12.12 -6.46
CA ALA A 130 4.99 11.51 -6.70
C ALA A 130 5.03 10.58 -7.93
N PHE A 131 5.72 10.96 -8.99
CA PHE A 131 5.85 10.15 -10.21
C PHE A 131 6.70 8.90 -9.97
N ILE A 132 7.82 9.02 -9.26
CA ILE A 132 8.65 7.85 -8.88
C ILE A 132 7.81 6.88 -8.04
N TYR A 133 7.08 7.40 -7.05
CA TYR A 133 6.20 6.56 -6.23
C TYR A 133 5.11 5.89 -7.07
N PHE A 134 4.46 6.62 -7.98
CA PHE A 134 3.49 6.06 -8.91
C PHE A 134 4.07 4.88 -9.72
N ILE A 135 5.24 5.07 -10.35
CA ILE A 135 5.89 4.01 -11.13
C ILE A 135 6.17 2.78 -10.27
N CYS A 136 6.71 2.95 -9.08
CA CYS A 136 7.02 1.83 -8.19
C CYS A 136 5.77 1.05 -7.78
N VAL A 137 4.71 1.74 -7.33
CA VAL A 137 3.49 1.06 -6.90
C VAL A 137 2.72 0.45 -8.08
N ALA A 138 2.73 1.09 -9.25
CA ALA A 138 2.12 0.56 -10.48
C ALA A 138 2.82 -0.72 -10.95
N THR A 139 4.15 -0.72 -10.98
CA THR A 139 4.95 -1.89 -11.35
C THR A 139 4.66 -3.08 -10.42
N TYR A 140 4.62 -2.83 -9.12
CA TYR A 140 4.27 -3.87 -8.15
C TYR A 140 2.84 -4.39 -8.35
N SER A 141 1.85 -3.50 -8.46
CA SER A 141 0.45 -3.89 -8.66
C SER A 141 0.26 -4.73 -9.92
N ILE A 142 0.93 -4.36 -11.03
CA ILE A 142 0.90 -5.12 -12.27
C ILE A 142 1.60 -6.48 -12.10
N PHE A 143 2.75 -6.50 -11.42
CA PHE A 143 3.49 -7.74 -11.17
C PHE A 143 2.66 -8.74 -10.37
N GLU A 144 2.02 -8.30 -9.27
CA GLU A 144 1.19 -9.17 -8.41
C GLU A 144 -0.02 -9.74 -9.16
N THR A 145 -0.61 -8.97 -10.07
CA THR A 145 -1.79 -9.40 -10.82
C THR A 145 -1.51 -10.03 -12.18
N SER A 146 -0.23 -10.09 -12.60
CA SER A 146 0.16 -10.64 -13.91
C SER A 146 -0.03 -12.14 -14.05
N SER A 147 -0.15 -12.85 -12.94
CA SER A 147 -0.41 -14.30 -12.92
C SER A 147 -1.44 -14.57 -11.82
N PRO A 148 -2.74 -14.44 -12.12
CA PRO A 148 -3.77 -14.80 -11.17
C PRO A 148 -3.71 -16.30 -10.86
N PRO A 149 -4.04 -16.69 -9.61
CA PRO A 149 -4.10 -18.10 -9.25
C PRO A 149 -5.18 -18.81 -10.07
N PRO A 150 -5.03 -20.12 -10.32
CA PRO A 150 -6.09 -20.92 -10.95
C PRO A 150 -7.40 -20.83 -10.15
N PRO A 151 -8.57 -21.05 -10.79
CA PRO A 151 -9.87 -20.90 -10.14
C PRO A 151 -10.09 -21.80 -8.92
N ASP A 152 -9.41 -22.93 -8.87
CA ASP A 152 -9.45 -23.93 -7.81
C ASP A 152 -8.28 -23.83 -6.81
N PHE A 153 -7.52 -22.74 -6.88
CA PHE A 153 -6.37 -22.53 -6.02
C PHE A 153 -6.79 -22.37 -4.54
N ASP A 154 -6.36 -23.32 -3.72
CA ASP A 154 -6.44 -23.23 -2.27
C ASP A 154 -5.07 -22.84 -1.69
N PRO A 155 -4.91 -21.62 -1.18
CA PRO A 155 -3.65 -21.15 -0.61
C PRO A 155 -3.24 -21.91 0.67
N ARG A 156 -4.16 -22.62 1.32
CA ARG A 156 -3.88 -23.50 2.48
C ARG A 156 -3.27 -24.82 2.05
N ASN A 157 -3.43 -25.20 0.77
CA ASN A 157 -2.80 -26.37 0.20
C ASN A 157 -1.35 -26.02 -0.18
N GLN A 158 -0.40 -26.47 0.66
CA GLN A 158 1.02 -26.19 0.45
C GLN A 158 1.58 -26.71 -0.87
N GLU A 159 1.04 -27.79 -1.42
CA GLU A 159 1.47 -28.32 -2.72
C GLU A 159 1.01 -27.40 -3.84
N MET A 160 -0.28 -27.02 -3.86
CA MET A 160 -0.80 -26.07 -4.83
C MET A 160 -0.08 -24.71 -4.76
N PHE A 161 0.25 -24.26 -3.54
CA PHE A 161 0.99 -23.00 -3.37
C PHE A 161 2.40 -23.09 -3.95
N LYS A 162 3.14 -24.18 -3.71
CA LYS A 162 4.50 -24.39 -4.24
C LYS A 162 4.51 -24.55 -5.77
N ASP A 163 3.49 -25.19 -6.32
CA ASP A 163 3.35 -25.36 -7.78
C ASP A 163 3.02 -24.03 -8.47
N PHE A 164 2.25 -23.17 -7.82
CA PHE A 164 1.84 -21.89 -8.38
C PHE A 164 2.89 -20.80 -8.18
N VAL A 165 3.51 -20.71 -6.99
CA VAL A 165 4.47 -19.66 -6.63
C VAL A 165 5.88 -20.21 -6.66
N THR A 166 6.62 -19.93 -7.73
CA THR A 166 8.04 -20.25 -7.76
C THR A 166 8.81 -19.48 -6.69
N TYR A 167 9.89 -20.06 -6.16
CA TYR A 167 10.72 -19.42 -5.13
C TYR A 167 11.17 -18.00 -5.54
N ASP A 168 11.69 -17.86 -6.77
CA ASP A 168 12.16 -16.57 -7.28
C ASP A 168 11.04 -15.53 -7.33
N ARG A 169 9.84 -15.92 -7.79
CA ARG A 169 8.67 -15.03 -7.82
C ARG A 169 8.28 -14.59 -6.41
N MET A 170 8.27 -15.51 -5.45
CA MET A 170 7.96 -15.20 -4.05
C MET A 170 8.95 -14.19 -3.48
N VAL A 171 10.25 -14.42 -3.65
CA VAL A 171 11.29 -13.50 -3.16
C VAL A 171 11.15 -12.12 -3.79
N ILE A 172 10.91 -12.04 -5.11
CA ILE A 172 10.68 -10.76 -5.80
C ILE A 172 9.46 -10.05 -5.23
N SER A 173 8.34 -10.73 -5.05
CA SER A 173 7.10 -10.18 -4.49
C SER A 173 7.33 -9.65 -3.07
N VAL A 174 7.89 -10.47 -2.20
CA VAL A 174 8.19 -10.16 -0.80
C VAL A 174 9.11 -8.95 -0.66
N VAL A 175 10.22 -8.92 -1.40
CA VAL A 175 11.19 -7.82 -1.34
C VAL A 175 10.59 -6.55 -1.94
N SER A 176 9.90 -6.66 -3.07
CA SER A 176 9.24 -5.52 -3.73
C SER A 176 8.20 -4.87 -2.81
N GLN A 177 7.38 -5.65 -2.09
CA GLN A 177 6.42 -5.14 -1.13
C GLN A 177 7.10 -4.27 -0.05
N LYS A 178 8.25 -4.71 0.47
CA LYS A 178 8.99 -3.96 1.48
C LYS A 178 9.61 -2.68 0.93
N VAL A 179 10.20 -2.75 -0.27
CA VAL A 179 10.77 -1.59 -0.95
C VAL A 179 9.69 -0.54 -1.23
N ILE A 180 8.52 -0.96 -1.72
CA ILE A 180 7.40 -0.04 -1.98
C ILE A 180 6.87 0.58 -0.70
N THR A 181 6.77 -0.18 0.38
CA THR A 181 6.36 0.35 1.68
C THR A 181 7.33 1.44 2.15
N LEU A 182 8.64 1.22 2.01
CA LEU A 182 9.65 2.24 2.32
C LEU A 182 9.50 3.49 1.43
N ILE A 183 9.30 3.29 0.12
CA ILE A 183 9.07 4.40 -0.83
C ILE A 183 7.78 5.15 -0.46
N ALA A 184 6.71 4.46 -0.06
CA ALA A 184 5.47 5.07 0.38
C ALA A 184 5.68 5.99 1.60
N PHE A 185 6.42 5.54 2.62
CA PHE A 185 6.75 6.35 3.78
C PHE A 185 7.55 7.59 3.41
N ILE A 186 8.63 7.44 2.63
CA ILE A 186 9.45 8.56 2.19
C ILE A 186 8.62 9.55 1.38
N SER A 187 7.81 9.06 0.44
CA SER A 187 6.96 9.91 -0.40
C SER A 187 5.91 10.67 0.42
N THR A 188 5.31 10.04 1.41
CA THR A 188 4.34 10.69 2.32
C THR A 188 4.99 11.83 3.10
N ILE A 189 6.21 11.63 3.59
CA ILE A 189 6.98 12.70 4.26
C ILE A 189 7.22 13.86 3.28
N VAL A 190 7.67 13.57 2.07
CA VAL A 190 7.93 14.60 1.05
C VAL A 190 6.64 15.33 0.65
N PHE A 191 5.52 14.62 0.53
CA PHE A 191 4.20 15.25 0.24
C PHE A 191 3.80 16.22 1.34
N THR A 192 4.08 15.90 2.61
CA THR A 192 3.80 16.83 3.73
C THR A 192 4.51 18.17 3.54
N PHE A 193 5.78 18.16 3.07
CA PHE A 193 6.49 19.41 2.74
C PHE A 193 5.90 20.11 1.51
N GLY A 194 5.43 19.36 0.51
CA GLY A 194 4.74 19.90 -0.65
C GLY A 194 3.42 20.59 -0.26
N PHE A 195 2.63 19.94 0.57
CA PHE A 195 1.37 20.51 1.10
C PHE A 195 1.63 21.75 1.95
N LYS A 196 2.67 21.72 2.82
CA LYS A 196 3.08 22.91 3.57
C LYS A 196 3.49 24.06 2.65
N SER A 197 4.26 23.80 1.59
CA SER A 197 4.65 24.82 0.61
C SER A 197 3.45 25.50 -0.05
N LEU A 198 2.42 24.71 -0.42
CA LEU A 198 1.18 25.25 -0.97
C LEU A 198 0.40 26.09 0.06
N LEU A 199 0.38 25.69 1.32
CA LEU A 199 -0.25 26.44 2.41
C LEU A 199 0.45 27.76 2.65
N ASP A 200 1.79 27.77 2.70
CA ASP A 200 2.61 28.97 2.94
C ASP A 200 2.46 30.01 1.80
N GLN A 201 2.19 29.56 0.57
CA GLN A 201 1.93 30.45 -0.57
C GLN A 201 0.58 31.18 -0.45
N LYS A 202 -0.42 30.55 0.16
CA LYS A 202 -1.76 31.15 0.37
C LYS A 202 -1.81 32.18 1.48
N THR A 203 -0.88 32.10 2.42
CA THR A 203 -0.83 32.98 3.59
C THR A 203 0.03 34.22 3.36
N ARG A 204 0.67 34.33 2.20
CA ARG A 204 1.44 35.51 1.73
C ARG A 204 0.57 36.39 0.83
#